data_3020f62e7a22e1c30985cc455891ee7b
#
_entry.id   3020f62e7a22e1c30985cc455891ee7b
#
_cell.length_a   1.000
_cell.length_b   1.000
_cell.length_c   1.000
_cell.angle_alpha   90.00
_cell.angle_beta   90.00
_cell.angle_gamma   90.00
#
_symmetry.space_group_name_H-M   'P 1'
#
loop_
_entity.id
_entity.type
_entity.pdbx_description
1 polymer ?
#
loop_
_entity_poly.entity_id
_entity_poly.type
_entity_poly.pdbx_seq_one_letter_code
_entity_poly.pdbx_strand_id
1 'polypeptide(L)'
;YHSVKSLIPFLKNKNLYIYDIIKIPTKGGSIRVICGKDKKNENIELLNSMISTEEANTIFSEETYTKIKDEILNSKSIVNSWLRKKKKLKKDIKIFGYGASATGTVLCNILGLDKFFSGIIDDNILRQNLLSPNSFLPTVSLESLIEENNIIIVILAWRFEEQIKKKIREIIGKNVTIICVKPKMHKIKEV
;
A
#
# COMPACT_ATOMS: atom_id res chain seq x y z
N TYR A 1 2.79 -8.07 11.00
CA TYR A 1 4.19 -7.75 10.72
C TYR A 1 5.00 -8.06 11.97
N HIS A 2 6.20 -8.64 11.80
CA HIS A 2 7.08 -9.01 12.89
C HIS A 2 8.49 -8.51 12.61
N SER A 3 9.20 -8.11 13.64
CA SER A 3 10.64 -7.92 13.65
C SER A 3 11.33 -9.21 14.13
N VAL A 4 12.62 -9.37 13.87
CA VAL A 4 13.38 -10.53 14.38
C VAL A 4 13.37 -10.51 15.92
N LYS A 5 13.55 -9.32 16.53
CA LYS A 5 13.51 -9.14 17.99
C LYS A 5 12.18 -9.65 18.60
N SER A 6 11.04 -9.41 17.92
CA SER A 6 9.72 -9.86 18.40
C SER A 6 9.46 -11.35 18.14
N LEU A 7 10.06 -11.92 17.10
CA LEU A 7 9.86 -13.34 16.75
C LEU A 7 10.58 -14.29 17.71
N ILE A 8 11.74 -13.89 18.24
CA ILE A 8 12.55 -14.75 19.12
C ILE A 8 11.75 -15.24 20.33
N PRO A 9 11.16 -14.38 21.19
CA PRO A 9 10.40 -14.85 22.34
C PRO A 9 9.16 -15.65 21.92
N PHE A 10 8.50 -15.26 20.83
CA PHE A 10 7.33 -15.97 20.31
C PHE A 10 7.66 -17.40 19.94
N LEU A 11 8.76 -17.63 19.22
CA LEU A 11 9.21 -18.96 18.80
C LEU A 11 9.76 -19.78 19.98
N LYS A 12 10.54 -19.16 20.87
CA LYS A 12 11.07 -19.83 22.07
C LYS A 12 9.96 -20.37 22.98
N ASN A 13 8.85 -19.67 23.11
CA ASN A 13 7.66 -20.14 23.84
C ASN A 13 7.02 -21.38 23.23
N LYS A 14 7.39 -21.74 21.99
CA LYS A 14 6.96 -22.97 21.30
C LYS A 14 8.08 -24.00 21.17
N ASN A 15 9.19 -23.83 21.90
CA ASN A 15 10.41 -24.63 21.80
C ASN A 15 10.95 -24.68 20.36
N LEU A 16 10.89 -23.53 19.65
CA LEU A 16 11.45 -23.36 18.33
C LEU A 16 12.60 -22.35 18.38
N TYR A 17 13.70 -22.72 17.75
CA TYR A 17 14.94 -21.95 17.69
C TYR A 17 15.24 -21.57 16.26
N ILE A 18 15.67 -20.34 16.01
CA ILE A 18 15.94 -19.82 14.66
C ILE A 18 17.32 -20.30 14.22
N TYR A 19 17.36 -20.99 13.08
CA TYR A 19 18.58 -21.51 12.47
C TYR A 19 19.09 -20.57 11.38
N ASP A 20 18.17 -19.95 10.60
CA ASP A 20 18.53 -19.05 9.52
C ASP A 20 17.41 -18.04 9.23
N ILE A 21 17.80 -16.90 8.63
CA ILE A 21 16.89 -15.85 8.18
C ILE A 21 17.31 -15.37 6.80
N ILE A 22 16.45 -15.59 5.82
CA ILE A 22 16.66 -15.19 4.44
C ILE A 22 15.83 -13.94 4.13
N LYS A 23 16.48 -12.86 3.69
CA LYS A 23 15.79 -11.65 3.21
C LYS A 23 15.19 -11.89 1.83
N ILE A 24 13.92 -11.57 1.65
CA ILE A 24 13.18 -11.75 0.39
C ILE A 24 12.65 -10.38 -0.05
N PRO A 25 12.81 -9.98 -1.33
CA PRO A 25 12.42 -8.65 -1.82
C PRO A 25 10.90 -8.46 -1.99
N THR A 26 10.09 -9.50 -1.74
CA THR A 26 8.64 -9.43 -1.92
C THR A 26 7.98 -8.45 -0.96
N LYS A 27 6.88 -7.82 -1.40
CA LYS A 27 6.03 -6.91 -0.61
C LYS A 27 6.79 -5.73 0.04
N GLY A 28 7.90 -5.29 -0.57
CA GLY A 28 8.71 -4.19 -0.04
C GLY A 28 9.75 -4.63 0.99
N GLY A 29 10.03 -5.91 1.08
CA GLY A 29 10.94 -6.57 2.03
C GLY A 29 10.20 -7.50 2.94
N SER A 30 10.63 -8.76 2.95
CA SER A 30 10.13 -9.82 3.81
C SER A 30 11.30 -10.66 4.32
N ILE A 31 11.07 -11.44 5.36
CA ILE A 31 12.02 -12.42 5.83
C ILE A 31 11.39 -13.82 5.79
N ARG A 32 12.20 -14.80 5.41
CA ARG A 32 11.89 -16.22 5.60
C ARG A 32 12.71 -16.70 6.79
N VAL A 33 12.03 -17.19 7.81
CA VAL A 33 12.67 -17.69 9.02
C VAL A 33 12.67 -19.21 8.96
N ILE A 34 13.83 -19.82 9.11
CA ILE A 34 14.02 -21.26 9.22
C ILE A 34 14.25 -21.57 10.70
N CYS A 35 13.41 -22.41 11.28
CA CYS A 35 13.48 -22.75 12.68
C CYS A 35 13.21 -24.24 12.93
N GLY A 36 13.66 -24.74 14.07
CA GLY A 36 13.46 -26.13 14.49
C GLY A 36 13.57 -26.28 15.99
N LYS A 37 13.47 -27.53 16.48
CA LYS A 37 13.40 -27.87 17.91
C LYS A 37 14.78 -28.02 18.58
N ASP A 38 15.84 -28.22 17.82
CA ASP A 38 17.17 -28.40 18.39
C ASP A 38 17.84 -27.05 18.66
N LYS A 39 17.96 -26.72 19.95
CA LYS A 39 18.60 -25.48 20.42
C LYS A 39 20.06 -25.35 19.98
N LYS A 40 20.76 -26.48 19.77
CA LYS A 40 22.19 -26.46 19.37
C LYS A 40 22.41 -25.81 18.00
N ASN A 41 21.37 -25.80 17.15
CA ASN A 41 21.42 -25.22 15.82
C ASN A 41 20.94 -23.76 15.79
N GLU A 42 20.63 -23.13 16.94
CA GLU A 42 20.25 -21.72 16.99
C GLU A 42 21.41 -20.82 16.56
N ASN A 43 21.19 -19.98 15.56
CA ASN A 43 22.20 -19.07 15.01
C ASN A 43 22.21 -17.74 15.77
N ILE A 44 22.86 -17.75 16.94
CA ILE A 44 22.88 -16.59 17.85
C ILE A 44 23.59 -15.37 17.21
N GLU A 45 24.65 -15.60 16.42
CA GLU A 45 25.39 -14.52 15.75
C GLU A 45 24.50 -13.77 14.73
N LEU A 46 23.81 -14.53 13.89
CA LEU A 46 22.83 -13.96 12.95
C LEU A 46 21.73 -13.18 13.67
N LEU A 47 21.19 -13.74 14.76
CA LEU A 47 20.13 -13.07 15.53
C LEU A 47 20.61 -11.75 16.12
N ASN A 48 21.81 -11.71 16.73
CA ASN A 48 22.39 -10.50 17.29
C ASN A 48 22.64 -9.44 16.20
N SER A 49 23.17 -9.82 15.05
CA SER A 49 23.38 -8.93 13.91
C SER A 49 22.06 -8.33 13.41
N MET A 50 21.00 -9.15 13.28
CA MET A 50 19.69 -8.68 12.85
C MET A 50 19.05 -7.74 13.87
N ILE A 51 19.11 -8.07 15.17
CA ILE A 51 18.58 -7.21 16.24
C ILE A 51 19.32 -5.87 16.26
N SER A 52 20.66 -5.88 16.18
CA SER A 52 21.45 -4.65 16.12
C SER A 52 21.06 -3.76 14.94
N THR A 53 20.77 -4.38 13.78
CA THR A 53 20.27 -3.66 12.60
C THR A 53 18.89 -3.04 12.86
N GLU A 54 17.97 -3.77 13.48
CA GLU A 54 16.64 -3.28 13.84
C GLU A 54 16.69 -2.12 14.83
N GLU A 55 17.58 -2.20 15.82
CA GLU A 55 17.79 -1.15 16.83
C GLU A 55 18.45 0.10 16.24
N ALA A 56 19.46 -0.08 15.39
CA ALA A 56 20.12 1.03 14.68
C ALA A 56 19.14 1.80 13.77
N ASN A 57 18.16 1.12 13.20
CA ASN A 57 17.09 1.74 12.43
C ASN A 57 15.95 2.33 13.28
N THR A 58 16.08 2.32 14.60
CA THR A 58 15.14 2.91 15.57
C THR A 58 13.68 2.47 15.39
N ILE A 59 13.45 1.25 14.86
CA ILE A 59 12.09 0.77 14.52
C ILE A 59 11.18 0.61 15.74
N PHE A 60 11.75 0.62 16.96
CA PHE A 60 11.02 0.51 18.22
C PHE A 60 10.85 1.86 18.95
N SER A 61 11.31 2.97 18.34
CA SER A 61 11.25 4.29 19.00
C SER A 61 9.91 4.98 18.71
N GLU A 62 9.39 5.70 19.70
CA GLU A 62 8.21 6.54 19.58
C GLU A 62 8.39 7.63 18.51
N GLU A 63 9.61 8.16 18.40
CA GLU A 63 9.97 9.16 17.40
C GLU A 63 9.75 8.65 15.97
N THR A 64 10.13 7.39 15.69
CA THR A 64 9.92 6.76 14.39
C THR A 64 8.43 6.65 14.05
N TYR A 65 7.59 6.26 15.02
CA TYR A 65 6.14 6.19 14.79
C TYR A 65 5.50 7.56 14.60
N THR A 66 5.95 8.56 15.36
CA THR A 66 5.51 9.95 15.20
C THR A 66 5.85 10.47 13.80
N LYS A 67 7.08 10.26 13.35
CA LYS A 67 7.51 10.64 12.00
C LYS A 67 6.69 9.97 10.89
N ILE A 68 6.41 8.66 11.01
CA ILE A 68 5.55 7.93 10.06
C ILE A 68 4.15 8.54 10.04
N LYS A 69 3.57 8.83 11.21
CA LYS A 69 2.25 9.49 11.32
C LYS A 69 2.24 10.84 10.60
N ASP A 70 3.24 11.67 10.83
CA ASP A 70 3.34 13.00 10.21
C ASP A 70 3.51 12.91 8.69
N GLU A 71 4.30 11.98 8.20
CA GLU A 71 4.45 11.71 6.76
C GLU A 71 3.12 11.29 6.12
N ILE A 72 2.32 10.46 6.80
CA ILE A 72 0.98 10.06 6.34
C ILE A 72 0.02 11.26 6.32
N LEU A 73 0.00 12.06 7.37
CA LEU A 73 -0.85 13.26 7.46
C LEU A 73 -0.50 14.28 6.37
N ASN A 74 0.78 14.48 6.11
CA ASN A 74 1.25 15.33 5.02
C ASN A 74 0.79 14.78 3.66
N SER A 75 0.95 13.49 3.41
CA SER A 75 0.48 12.84 2.18
C SER A 75 -1.03 13.01 2.00
N LYS A 76 -1.82 12.84 3.07
CA LYS A 76 -3.27 13.10 3.09
C LYS A 76 -3.59 14.53 2.69
N SER A 77 -2.90 15.51 3.25
CA SER A 77 -3.09 16.94 2.93
C SER A 77 -2.82 17.22 1.45
N ILE A 78 -1.69 16.76 0.93
CA ILE A 78 -1.28 16.95 -0.47
C ILE A 78 -2.33 16.39 -1.43
N VAL A 79 -2.71 15.12 -1.25
CA VAL A 79 -3.64 14.44 -2.17
C VAL A 79 -5.04 15.05 -2.09
N ASN A 80 -5.56 15.30 -0.89
CA ASN A 80 -6.89 15.86 -0.73
C ASN A 80 -6.98 17.28 -1.29
N SER A 81 -5.97 18.12 -1.10
CA SER A 81 -5.93 19.48 -1.65
C SER A 81 -5.94 19.46 -3.18
N TRP A 82 -5.15 18.57 -3.78
CA TRP A 82 -5.12 18.40 -5.23
C TRP A 82 -6.47 17.90 -5.79
N LEU A 83 -7.07 16.86 -5.20
CA LEU A 83 -8.37 16.34 -5.63
C LEU A 83 -9.49 17.37 -5.50
N ARG A 84 -9.52 18.15 -4.41
CA ARG A 84 -10.48 19.26 -4.25
C ARG A 84 -10.31 20.32 -5.33
N LYS A 85 -9.07 20.68 -5.66
CA LYS A 85 -8.79 21.64 -6.75
C LYS A 85 -9.30 21.11 -8.09
N LYS A 86 -9.07 19.84 -8.43
CA LYS A 86 -9.57 19.24 -9.67
C LYS A 86 -11.11 19.22 -9.74
N LYS A 87 -11.79 18.84 -8.66
CA LYS A 87 -13.27 18.88 -8.58
C LYS A 87 -13.85 20.31 -8.68
N LYS A 88 -13.14 21.33 -8.20
CA LYS A 88 -13.57 22.72 -8.37
C LYS A 88 -13.43 23.22 -9.81
N LEU A 89 -12.40 22.80 -10.52
CA LEU A 89 -12.14 23.20 -11.91
C LEU A 89 -13.10 22.53 -12.90
N LYS A 90 -13.48 21.28 -12.63
CA LYS A 90 -14.41 20.50 -13.48
C LYS A 90 -15.41 19.78 -12.57
N LYS A 91 -16.67 20.27 -12.55
CA LYS A 91 -17.72 19.69 -11.66
C LYS A 91 -18.14 18.28 -12.05
N ASP A 92 -18.05 17.92 -13.32
CA ASP A 92 -18.41 16.63 -13.91
C ASP A 92 -17.28 15.60 -13.87
N ILE A 93 -16.13 15.95 -13.27
CA ILE A 93 -14.99 15.02 -13.21
C ILE A 93 -15.30 13.81 -12.32
N LYS A 94 -15.16 12.63 -12.89
CA LYS A 94 -15.28 11.36 -12.15
C LYS A 94 -13.91 10.90 -11.69
N ILE A 95 -13.80 10.46 -10.45
CA ILE A 95 -12.54 10.03 -9.84
C ILE A 95 -12.70 8.59 -9.39
N PHE A 96 -11.80 7.72 -9.82
CA PHE A 96 -11.80 6.31 -9.47
C PHE A 96 -10.50 5.93 -8.74
N GLY A 97 -10.62 5.09 -7.70
CA GLY A 97 -9.47 4.41 -7.14
C GLY A 97 -9.09 3.21 -8.00
N TYR A 98 -7.82 2.80 -8.05
CA TYR A 98 -7.40 1.56 -8.71
C TYR A 98 -6.71 0.62 -7.72
N GLY A 99 -7.35 -0.52 -7.46
CA GLY A 99 -6.89 -1.58 -6.57
C GLY A 99 -7.76 -1.74 -5.32
N ALA A 100 -8.82 -2.57 -5.40
CA ALA A 100 -9.71 -2.95 -4.30
C ALA A 100 -9.07 -4.04 -3.40
N SER A 101 -7.76 -3.98 -3.19
CA SER A 101 -7.01 -4.88 -2.31
C SER A 101 -7.06 -4.41 -0.86
N ALA A 102 -6.71 -5.27 0.10
CA ALA A 102 -6.59 -4.89 1.51
C ALA A 102 -5.67 -3.65 1.68
N THR A 103 -4.52 -3.62 1.00
CA THR A 103 -3.60 -2.48 1.04
C THR A 103 -4.23 -1.22 0.45
N GLY A 104 -4.95 -1.34 -0.68
CA GLY A 104 -5.66 -0.24 -1.32
C GLY A 104 -6.75 0.32 -0.42
N THR A 105 -7.55 -0.54 0.21
CA THR A 105 -8.59 -0.16 1.17
C THR A 105 -8.01 0.60 2.37
N VAL A 106 -6.94 0.09 2.98
CA VAL A 106 -6.27 0.75 4.10
C VAL A 106 -5.75 2.13 3.68
N LEU A 107 -5.08 2.22 2.53
CA LEU A 107 -4.54 3.50 2.04
C LEU A 107 -5.65 4.50 1.73
N CYS A 108 -6.73 4.05 1.09
CA CYS A 108 -7.91 4.86 0.80
C CYS A 108 -8.50 5.47 2.09
N ASN A 109 -8.72 4.65 3.10
CA ASN A 109 -9.28 5.08 4.39
C ASN A 109 -8.34 6.04 5.15
N ILE A 110 -7.06 5.70 5.28
CA ILE A 110 -6.09 6.54 6.00
C ILE A 110 -5.98 7.92 5.35
N LEU A 111 -5.91 7.97 4.02
CA LEU A 111 -5.83 9.23 3.28
C LEU A 111 -7.20 9.92 3.14
N GLY A 112 -8.31 9.26 3.46
CA GLY A 112 -9.67 9.79 3.35
C GLY A 112 -10.03 10.12 1.90
N LEU A 113 -9.81 9.18 0.98
CA LEU A 113 -10.00 9.36 -0.46
C LEU A 113 -11.39 8.92 -0.93
N ASP A 114 -12.06 8.07 -0.17
CA ASP A 114 -13.38 7.52 -0.44
C ASP A 114 -14.41 8.57 -0.83
N LYS A 115 -14.44 9.69 -0.13
CA LYS A 115 -15.35 10.83 -0.39
C LYS A 115 -15.17 11.49 -1.76
N PHE A 116 -14.08 11.21 -2.46
CA PHE A 116 -13.82 11.73 -3.80
C PHE A 116 -14.19 10.74 -4.89
N PHE A 117 -14.22 9.45 -4.57
CA PHE A 117 -14.33 8.38 -5.55
C PHE A 117 -15.77 8.12 -5.98
N SER A 118 -15.94 7.86 -7.27
CA SER A 118 -17.17 7.34 -7.87
C SER A 118 -17.23 5.81 -7.82
N GLY A 119 -16.07 5.16 -7.65
CA GLY A 119 -15.91 3.71 -7.56
C GLY A 119 -14.44 3.33 -7.45
N ILE A 120 -14.19 2.03 -7.34
CA ILE A 120 -12.84 1.45 -7.29
C ILE A 120 -12.68 0.45 -8.43
N ILE A 121 -11.63 0.60 -9.22
CA ILE A 121 -11.29 -0.33 -10.30
C ILE A 121 -10.49 -1.50 -9.71
N ASP A 122 -10.82 -2.72 -10.10
CA ASP A 122 -10.01 -3.90 -9.78
C ASP A 122 -10.04 -4.91 -10.93
N ASP A 123 -8.88 -5.50 -11.22
CA ASP A 123 -8.72 -6.49 -12.28
C ASP A 123 -9.25 -7.87 -11.90
N ASN A 124 -9.41 -8.11 -10.59
CA ASN A 124 -9.93 -9.38 -10.12
C ASN A 124 -11.45 -9.42 -10.30
N ILE A 125 -11.92 -10.24 -11.24
CA ILE A 125 -13.33 -10.40 -11.56
C ILE A 125 -14.19 -10.79 -10.35
N LEU A 126 -13.60 -11.49 -9.36
CA LEU A 126 -14.30 -11.87 -8.12
C LEU A 126 -14.57 -10.69 -7.18
N ARG A 127 -13.96 -9.53 -7.44
CA ARG A 127 -14.20 -8.29 -6.67
C ARG A 127 -15.10 -7.31 -7.41
N GLN A 128 -15.23 -7.48 -8.72
CA GLN A 128 -16.11 -6.63 -9.52
C GLN A 128 -17.58 -6.83 -9.12
N ASN A 129 -18.36 -5.76 -9.21
CA ASN A 129 -19.76 -5.70 -8.79
C ASN A 129 -19.98 -5.90 -7.26
N LEU A 130 -18.90 -5.91 -6.45
CA LEU A 130 -18.99 -5.87 -5.01
C LEU A 130 -18.80 -4.43 -4.51
N LEU A 131 -19.13 -4.20 -3.24
CA LEU A 131 -18.93 -2.93 -2.58
C LEU A 131 -17.64 -2.95 -1.76
N SER A 132 -16.90 -1.84 -1.79
CA SER A 132 -15.72 -1.69 -0.95
C SER A 132 -16.09 -1.64 0.53
N PRO A 133 -15.27 -2.21 1.41
CA PRO A 133 -15.49 -2.11 2.86
C PRO A 133 -15.52 -0.65 3.32
N ASN A 134 -16.38 -0.35 4.28
CA ASN A 134 -16.54 0.95 4.94
C ASN A 134 -17.14 2.07 4.07
N SER A 135 -16.66 2.29 2.87
CA SER A 135 -17.13 3.38 2.00
C SER A 135 -18.26 2.97 1.04
N PHE A 136 -18.54 1.68 0.93
CA PHE A 136 -19.58 1.10 0.05
C PHE A 136 -19.49 1.56 -1.42
N LEU A 137 -18.28 1.89 -1.88
CA LEU A 137 -18.05 2.26 -3.26
C LEU A 137 -18.13 1.01 -4.16
N PRO A 138 -18.78 1.11 -5.34
CA PRO A 138 -18.83 -0.02 -6.25
C PRO A 138 -17.44 -0.34 -6.80
N THR A 139 -17.12 -1.63 -6.90
CA THR A 139 -15.93 -2.10 -7.58
C THR A 139 -16.28 -2.43 -9.02
N VAL A 140 -15.55 -1.83 -9.96
CA VAL A 140 -15.83 -1.88 -11.40
C VAL A 140 -14.62 -2.41 -12.16
N SER A 141 -14.83 -2.84 -13.41
CA SER A 141 -13.73 -3.14 -14.33
C SER A 141 -13.17 -1.86 -14.95
N LEU A 142 -11.92 -1.91 -15.43
CA LEU A 142 -11.32 -0.78 -16.14
C LEU A 142 -12.05 -0.53 -17.48
N GLU A 143 -12.46 -1.59 -18.14
CA GLU A 143 -13.16 -1.57 -19.43
C GLU A 143 -14.50 -0.82 -19.36
N SER A 144 -15.17 -0.83 -18.22
CA SER A 144 -16.42 -0.09 -18.02
C SER A 144 -16.26 1.43 -18.09
N LEU A 145 -15.05 1.94 -18.12
CA LEU A 145 -14.74 3.38 -18.16
C LEU A 145 -14.31 3.87 -19.55
N ILE A 146 -14.33 3.03 -20.59
CA ILE A 146 -13.85 3.39 -21.94
C ILE A 146 -14.60 4.59 -22.52
N GLU A 147 -15.91 4.68 -22.30
CA GLU A 147 -16.75 5.77 -22.81
C GLU A 147 -16.83 6.98 -21.85
N GLU A 148 -16.22 6.88 -20.68
CA GLU A 148 -16.24 7.96 -19.70
C GLU A 148 -15.28 9.08 -20.09
N ASN A 149 -15.78 10.29 -20.03
CA ASN A 149 -14.99 11.50 -20.24
C ASN A 149 -14.60 12.15 -18.90
N ASN A 150 -13.51 12.93 -18.90
CA ASN A 150 -13.07 13.69 -17.73
C ASN A 150 -12.84 12.81 -16.48
N ILE A 151 -12.07 11.74 -16.63
CA ILE A 151 -11.74 10.86 -15.52
C ILE A 151 -10.35 11.11 -14.93
N ILE A 152 -10.26 10.90 -13.62
CA ILE A 152 -8.99 10.79 -12.89
C ILE A 152 -8.94 9.39 -12.30
N ILE A 153 -7.83 8.69 -12.50
CA ILE A 153 -7.56 7.40 -11.86
C ILE A 153 -6.46 7.58 -10.81
N VAL A 154 -6.79 7.22 -9.58
CA VAL A 154 -5.90 7.27 -8.41
C VAL A 154 -5.42 5.86 -8.11
N ILE A 155 -4.18 5.54 -8.46
CA ILE A 155 -3.61 4.22 -8.20
C ILE A 155 -3.36 4.05 -6.70
N LEU A 156 -4.10 3.14 -6.07
CA LEU A 156 -3.96 2.71 -4.67
C LEU A 156 -2.99 1.54 -4.55
N ALA A 157 -2.97 0.68 -5.57
CA ALA A 157 -2.06 -0.46 -5.66
C ALA A 157 -0.65 -0.02 -6.14
N TRP A 158 -0.05 0.95 -5.45
CA TRP A 158 1.16 1.68 -5.82
C TRP A 158 2.39 0.82 -6.14
N ARG A 159 2.43 -0.42 -5.62
CA ARG A 159 3.53 -1.38 -5.92
C ARG A 159 3.50 -1.87 -7.37
N PHE A 160 2.37 -1.74 -8.03
CA PHE A 160 2.14 -2.12 -9.43
C PHE A 160 1.93 -0.89 -10.32
N GLU A 161 2.43 0.27 -9.87
CA GLU A 161 2.20 1.57 -10.52
C GLU A 161 2.43 1.52 -12.03
N GLU A 162 3.59 1.03 -12.48
CA GLU A 162 3.95 1.05 -13.90
C GLU A 162 3.11 0.09 -14.74
N GLN A 163 2.82 -1.11 -14.22
CA GLN A 163 1.95 -2.08 -14.91
C GLN A 163 0.53 -1.52 -15.06
N ILE A 164 0.01 -0.89 -14.01
CA ILE A 164 -1.33 -0.30 -14.00
C ILE A 164 -1.40 0.89 -14.96
N LYS A 165 -0.41 1.78 -14.95
CA LYS A 165 -0.33 2.91 -15.90
C LYS A 165 -0.34 2.43 -17.36
N LYS A 166 0.48 1.43 -17.67
CA LYS A 166 0.53 0.83 -19.00
C LYS A 166 -0.85 0.32 -19.41
N LYS A 167 -1.49 -0.49 -18.55
CA LYS A 167 -2.83 -1.04 -18.80
C LYS A 167 -3.89 0.05 -19.01
N ILE A 168 -3.90 1.10 -18.17
CA ILE A 168 -4.83 2.22 -18.33
C ILE A 168 -4.63 2.90 -19.69
N ARG A 169 -3.38 3.12 -20.10
CA ARG A 169 -3.08 3.75 -21.40
C ARG A 169 -3.47 2.90 -22.59
N GLU A 170 -3.38 1.59 -22.47
CA GLU A 170 -3.79 0.64 -23.52
C GLU A 170 -5.31 0.56 -23.67
N ILE A 171 -6.05 0.62 -22.57
CA ILE A 171 -7.52 0.43 -22.57
C ILE A 171 -8.28 1.74 -22.71
N ILE A 172 -7.94 2.77 -21.92
CA ILE A 172 -8.65 4.07 -21.89
C ILE A 172 -8.00 5.09 -22.84
N GLY A 173 -6.71 4.94 -23.15
CA GLY A 173 -5.97 5.89 -23.98
C GLY A 173 -5.31 7.02 -23.20
N LYS A 174 -4.98 8.12 -23.94
CA LYS A 174 -4.15 9.22 -23.38
C LYS A 174 -4.95 10.29 -22.65
N ASN A 175 -6.26 10.34 -22.76
CA ASN A 175 -7.10 11.43 -22.26
C ASN A 175 -7.53 11.24 -20.79
N VAL A 176 -6.81 10.43 -20.02
CA VAL A 176 -7.06 10.19 -18.60
C VAL A 176 -5.92 10.73 -17.74
N THR A 177 -6.25 11.45 -16.68
CA THR A 177 -5.27 11.86 -15.68
C THR A 177 -5.03 10.72 -14.70
N ILE A 178 -3.77 10.32 -14.55
CA ILE A 178 -3.38 9.24 -13.65
C ILE A 178 -2.48 9.82 -12.55
N ILE A 179 -2.78 9.49 -11.30
CA ILE A 179 -1.89 9.75 -10.17
C ILE A 179 -1.68 8.46 -9.39
N CYS A 180 -0.52 8.33 -8.77
CA CYS A 180 -0.24 7.23 -7.85
C CYS A 180 -0.09 7.78 -6.43
N VAL A 181 -0.83 7.21 -5.47
CA VAL A 181 -0.73 7.60 -4.07
C VAL A 181 0.05 6.57 -3.28
N LYS A 182 0.87 7.08 -2.36
CA LYS A 182 1.78 6.29 -1.50
C LYS A 182 1.64 6.76 -0.06
N PRO A 183 1.99 5.94 0.94
CA PRO A 183 1.98 6.37 2.34
C PRO A 183 2.82 7.61 2.60
N LYS A 184 3.94 7.77 1.86
CA LYS A 184 4.82 8.93 1.93
C LYS A 184 4.85 9.63 0.58
N MET A 185 4.40 10.89 0.55
CA MET A 185 4.38 11.73 -0.64
C MET A 185 4.88 13.14 -0.34
N HIS A 186 5.65 13.69 -1.28
CA HIS A 186 6.09 15.08 -1.21
C HIS A 186 5.34 15.98 -2.22
N LYS A 187 4.88 15.40 -3.33
CA LYS A 187 4.12 16.08 -4.39
C LYS A 187 3.31 15.09 -5.21
N ILE A 188 2.28 15.58 -5.91
CA ILE A 188 1.57 14.82 -6.94
C ILE A 188 2.37 14.85 -8.24
N LYS A 189 2.47 13.69 -8.88
CA LYS A 189 2.95 13.55 -10.26
C LYS A 189 1.76 13.09 -11.10
N GLU A 190 1.32 13.96 -12.01
CA GLU A 190 0.31 13.63 -13.03
C GLU A 190 1.01 12.93 -14.20
N VAL A 191 0.38 11.90 -14.75
CA VAL A 191 0.88 11.14 -15.91
C VAL A 191 -0.22 11.01 -16.94
#